data_317402d700ba4277d71533b636ab6963
#
_entry.id   317402d700ba4277d71533b636ab6963
#
_cell.length_a   1.000
_cell.length_b   1.000
_cell.length_c   1.000
_cell.angle_alpha   90.00
_cell.angle_beta   90.00
_cell.angle_gamma   90.00
#
_symmetry.space_group_name_H-M   'P 1'
#
loop_
_entity.id
_entity.type
_entity.pdbx_description
1 polymer ?
#
loop_
_entity_poly.entity_id
_entity_poly.type
_entity_poly.pdbx_seq_one_letter_code
_entity_poly.pdbx_strand_id
1 'polypeptide(L)'
;MSLALAALALASATATAPVVQTEAGTVEGETGADGRAMFRGIPFAAPPVGDLRFRAPQPVRHWQGKREAVKSAPACLQVDYGWNSEAAAYQSEDCLYLDVATPTLHPAKPLPVMVWIHGGGNRAGGGPGPAASPIVSRGVVLVSVQYRLSALGFLSHPALGKQSGNYGLMDQQAGLRWVQANIARFGGDPANVTIFGESAGAQDVGLQMLSPGAKGLFHKAIEESGSAGFGLPPRSLAQNEAVGEMIARAAGAPAHATAAQLRALPAKALIEAAEHADVPHLDDDSFIWLQAVVDGKVLTETPEASLAKGVGRDIPLILGINRLELGLYGTPERAIAQGFGDNAAAAMQAYGLAPGGTPPADLAL
;
A
#
# COMPACT_ATOMS: atom_id res chain seq x y z
N MET A 1 51.68 33.30 -37.64
CA MET A 1 51.06 33.33 -36.33
C MET A 1 49.99 32.17 -36.27
N SER A 2 50.36 31.01 -35.71
CA SER A 2 49.44 29.88 -35.60
C SER A 2 48.86 29.86 -34.18
N LEU A 3 47.54 30.04 -34.09
CA LEU A 3 46.83 29.81 -32.83
C LEU A 3 46.56 28.29 -32.65
N ALA A 4 47.17 27.72 -31.63
CA ALA A 4 46.85 26.39 -31.17
C ALA A 4 45.62 26.45 -30.26
N LEU A 5 44.48 25.88 -30.70
CA LEU A 5 43.33 25.65 -29.84
C LEU A 5 43.65 24.42 -28.91
N ALA A 6 43.80 24.68 -27.63
CA ALA A 6 43.85 23.64 -26.63
C ALA A 6 42.41 23.18 -26.33
N ALA A 7 42.03 21.96 -26.75
CA ALA A 7 40.80 21.31 -26.37
C ALA A 7 40.93 20.80 -24.92
N LEU A 8 40.23 21.45 -23.98
CA LEU A 8 40.03 20.91 -22.63
C LEU A 8 39.07 19.72 -22.72
N ALA A 9 39.59 18.49 -22.60
CA ALA A 9 38.77 17.33 -22.38
C ALA A 9 38.27 17.37 -20.92
N LEU A 10 37.01 17.70 -20.72
CA LEU A 10 36.34 17.47 -19.46
C LEU A 10 36.23 15.93 -19.29
N ALA A 11 37.06 15.38 -18.44
CA ALA A 11 36.88 14.01 -17.96
C ALA A 11 35.60 14.00 -17.10
N SER A 12 34.50 13.46 -17.62
CA SER A 12 33.31 13.12 -16.82
C SER A 12 33.77 12.08 -15.81
N ALA A 13 33.93 12.49 -14.55
CA ALA A 13 34.08 11.54 -13.46
C ALA A 13 32.82 10.67 -13.44
N THR A 14 32.95 9.41 -13.82
CA THR A 14 31.86 8.43 -13.62
C THR A 14 31.63 8.32 -12.12
N ALA A 15 30.52 8.89 -11.64
CA ALA A 15 30.11 8.76 -10.26
C ALA A 15 29.99 7.25 -9.96
N THR A 16 30.71 6.81 -8.93
CA THR A 16 30.61 5.40 -8.49
C THR A 16 29.18 5.12 -8.05
N ALA A 17 28.63 3.98 -8.47
CA ALA A 17 27.28 3.56 -8.09
C ALA A 17 27.16 3.51 -6.55
N PRO A 18 26.06 4.00 -5.98
CA PRO A 18 25.86 3.97 -4.53
C PRO A 18 25.67 2.53 -4.06
N VAL A 19 26.38 2.14 -3.00
CA VAL A 19 26.33 0.78 -2.44
C VAL A 19 25.96 0.85 -0.97
N VAL A 20 25.01 0.02 -0.55
CA VAL A 20 24.53 -0.04 0.83
C VAL A 20 24.49 -1.50 1.30
N GLN A 21 25.01 -1.75 2.49
CA GLN A 21 24.89 -3.03 3.19
C GLN A 21 23.58 -3.06 3.97
N THR A 22 22.60 -3.88 3.55
CA THR A 22 21.39 -4.16 4.33
C THR A 22 21.60 -5.36 5.27
N GLU A 23 20.63 -5.65 6.14
CA GLU A 23 20.69 -6.87 6.97
C GLU A 23 20.76 -8.14 6.13
N ALA A 24 20.06 -8.20 4.99
CA ALA A 24 20.00 -9.40 4.17
C ALA A 24 21.15 -9.52 3.19
N GLY A 25 21.86 -8.45 2.85
CA GLY A 25 22.98 -8.43 1.91
C GLY A 25 23.23 -7.04 1.33
N THR A 26 24.24 -6.94 0.46
CA THR A 26 24.63 -5.67 -0.18
C THR A 26 23.74 -5.37 -1.39
N VAL A 27 23.29 -4.11 -1.52
CA VAL A 27 22.58 -3.60 -2.69
C VAL A 27 23.39 -2.50 -3.36
N GLU A 28 23.36 -2.48 -4.69
CA GLU A 28 24.00 -1.47 -5.54
C GLU A 28 22.91 -0.74 -6.33
N GLY A 29 22.75 0.55 -6.07
CA GLY A 29 21.76 1.40 -6.70
C GLY A 29 22.34 2.23 -7.84
N GLU A 30 21.62 3.28 -8.20
CA GLU A 30 22.04 4.26 -9.21
C GLU A 30 21.98 5.69 -8.66
N THR A 31 22.73 6.58 -9.29
CA THR A 31 22.65 8.02 -9.00
C THR A 31 21.78 8.68 -10.07
N GLY A 32 20.69 9.32 -9.66
CA GLY A 32 19.83 10.09 -10.53
C GLY A 32 20.49 11.36 -11.06
N ALA A 33 19.88 11.96 -12.08
CA ALA A 33 20.40 13.18 -12.72
C ALA A 33 20.53 14.37 -11.75
N ASP A 34 19.73 14.38 -10.69
CA ASP A 34 19.75 15.40 -9.62
C ASP A 34 20.69 15.05 -8.45
N GLY A 35 21.49 13.99 -8.60
CA GLY A 35 22.47 13.56 -7.59
C GLY A 35 21.91 12.67 -6.47
N ARG A 36 20.59 12.43 -6.43
CA ARG A 36 20.00 11.52 -5.44
C ARG A 36 20.44 10.07 -5.68
N ALA A 37 20.60 9.30 -4.62
CA ALA A 37 20.80 7.86 -4.73
C ALA A 37 19.44 7.14 -4.74
N MET A 38 19.27 6.21 -5.70
CA MET A 38 18.06 5.43 -5.87
C MET A 38 18.38 3.94 -5.84
N PHE A 39 17.57 3.20 -5.10
CA PHE A 39 17.66 1.75 -4.98
C PHE A 39 16.26 1.18 -5.23
N ARG A 40 16.12 0.36 -6.27
CA ARG A 40 14.83 -0.21 -6.68
C ARG A 40 14.83 -1.73 -6.59
N GLY A 41 13.68 -2.29 -6.24
CA GLY A 41 13.51 -3.74 -6.19
C GLY A 41 14.30 -4.41 -5.07
N ILE A 42 14.38 -3.78 -3.89
CA ILE A 42 14.99 -4.40 -2.70
C ILE A 42 13.96 -5.34 -2.06
N PRO A 43 14.23 -6.65 -1.93
CA PRO A 43 13.30 -7.56 -1.27
C PRO A 43 13.26 -7.30 0.24
N PHE A 44 12.07 -7.18 0.80
CA PHE A 44 11.88 -7.05 2.24
C PHE A 44 11.28 -8.31 2.89
N ALA A 45 10.78 -9.23 2.06
CA ALA A 45 10.28 -10.53 2.49
C ALA A 45 10.58 -11.60 1.44
N ALA A 46 10.49 -12.86 1.84
CA ALA A 46 10.58 -13.99 0.90
C ALA A 46 9.39 -13.96 -0.08
N PRO A 47 9.58 -14.43 -1.34
CA PRO A 47 8.51 -14.53 -2.31
C PRO A 47 7.28 -15.26 -1.75
N PRO A 48 6.07 -14.67 -1.75
CA PRO A 48 4.87 -15.27 -1.17
C PRO A 48 4.21 -16.28 -2.11
N VAL A 49 4.99 -17.20 -2.65
CA VAL A 49 4.59 -18.18 -3.66
C VAL A 49 4.52 -19.60 -3.08
N GLY A 50 3.80 -20.49 -3.74
CA GLY A 50 3.70 -21.89 -3.34
C GLY A 50 3.20 -22.05 -1.90
N ASP A 51 3.97 -22.70 -1.04
CA ASP A 51 3.61 -22.93 0.36
C ASP A 51 3.55 -21.64 1.19
N LEU A 52 4.14 -20.55 0.73
CA LEU A 52 4.09 -19.24 1.37
C LEU A 52 2.89 -18.39 0.94
N ARG A 53 2.16 -18.78 -0.12
CA ARG A 53 0.90 -18.14 -0.49
C ARG A 53 -0.09 -18.26 0.68
N PHE A 54 -0.84 -17.20 0.95
CA PHE A 54 -1.78 -17.12 2.10
C PHE A 54 -1.12 -17.39 3.46
N ARG A 55 0.12 -16.91 3.62
CA ARG A 55 0.82 -16.85 4.91
C ARG A 55 1.32 -15.45 5.19
N ALA A 56 1.57 -15.16 6.46
CA ALA A 56 2.31 -13.97 6.85
C ALA A 56 3.66 -13.91 6.11
N PRO A 57 4.15 -12.72 5.74
CA PRO A 57 5.44 -12.57 5.06
C PRO A 57 6.56 -13.19 5.91
N GLN A 58 7.46 -13.91 5.23
CA GLN A 58 8.61 -14.56 5.86
C GLN A 58 9.88 -13.76 5.60
N PRO A 59 10.90 -13.86 6.47
CA PRO A 59 12.16 -13.17 6.27
C PRO A 59 12.79 -13.51 4.92
N VAL A 60 13.41 -12.51 4.30
CA VAL A 60 14.17 -12.70 3.07
C VAL A 60 15.42 -13.56 3.35
N ARG A 61 15.82 -14.38 2.39
CA ARG A 61 17.10 -15.13 2.51
C ARG A 61 18.27 -14.19 2.32
N HIS A 62 19.27 -14.33 3.18
CA HIS A 62 20.54 -13.60 3.00
C HIS A 62 21.22 -14.01 1.68
N TRP A 63 21.82 -13.01 1.01
CA TRP A 63 22.59 -13.24 -0.21
C TRP A 63 24.04 -12.82 -0.07
N GLN A 64 24.89 -13.43 -0.87
CA GLN A 64 26.30 -13.08 -0.99
C GLN A 64 26.52 -12.14 -2.18
N GLY A 65 27.57 -11.32 -2.10
CA GLY A 65 27.89 -10.36 -3.14
C GLY A 65 26.93 -9.17 -3.20
N LYS A 66 26.98 -8.43 -4.30
CA LYS A 66 26.15 -7.26 -4.56
C LYS A 66 24.93 -7.65 -5.40
N ARG A 67 23.73 -7.22 -4.97
CA ARG A 67 22.49 -7.29 -5.73
C ARG A 67 22.26 -5.96 -6.43
N GLU A 68 22.07 -5.97 -7.73
CA GLU A 68 21.65 -4.79 -8.47
C GLU A 68 20.26 -4.35 -8.02
N ALA A 69 20.14 -3.07 -7.65
CA ALA A 69 18.90 -2.42 -7.21
C ALA A 69 18.62 -1.18 -8.08
N VAL A 70 18.65 -1.37 -9.40
CA VAL A 70 18.51 -0.29 -10.41
C VAL A 70 17.20 -0.39 -11.21
N LYS A 71 16.45 -1.49 -11.03
CA LYS A 71 15.15 -1.71 -11.69
C LYS A 71 14.08 -1.99 -10.67
N SER A 72 12.93 -1.36 -10.84
CA SER A 72 11.76 -1.70 -10.01
C SER A 72 11.38 -3.16 -10.18
N ALA A 73 10.96 -3.77 -9.08
CA ALA A 73 10.44 -5.14 -9.09
C ALA A 73 9.06 -5.17 -9.78
N PRO A 74 8.58 -6.36 -10.18
CA PRO A 74 7.21 -6.51 -10.66
C PRO A 74 6.21 -6.02 -9.62
N ALA A 75 5.13 -5.39 -10.06
CA ALA A 75 3.98 -5.11 -9.20
C ALA A 75 3.33 -6.42 -8.72
N CYS A 76 2.58 -6.37 -7.63
CA CYS A 76 1.79 -7.51 -7.21
C CYS A 76 0.67 -7.81 -8.21
N LEU A 77 0.27 -9.07 -8.31
CA LEU A 77 -0.74 -9.51 -9.29
C LEU A 77 -2.05 -8.76 -9.11
N GLN A 78 -2.59 -8.28 -10.23
CA GLN A 78 -3.76 -7.41 -10.30
C GLN A 78 -4.43 -7.47 -11.67
N VAL A 79 -5.66 -6.98 -11.77
CA VAL A 79 -6.35 -6.76 -13.05
C VAL A 79 -5.91 -5.41 -13.63
N ASP A 80 -5.89 -5.30 -14.95
CA ASP A 80 -5.70 -4.03 -15.65
C ASP A 80 -7.06 -3.28 -15.74
N TYR A 81 -7.13 -2.16 -15.04
CA TYR A 81 -8.30 -1.25 -15.06
C TYR A 81 -8.08 -0.04 -15.99
N GLY A 82 -7.04 -0.04 -16.81
CA GLY A 82 -6.66 1.04 -17.70
C GLY A 82 -5.79 2.10 -17.06
N TRP A 83 -6.08 2.56 -15.84
CA TRP A 83 -5.26 3.53 -15.11
C TRP A 83 -3.97 2.93 -14.52
N ASN A 84 -3.93 1.61 -14.31
CA ASN A 84 -2.81 0.85 -13.75
C ASN A 84 -2.07 -0.01 -14.79
N SER A 85 -2.28 0.22 -16.08
CA SER A 85 -1.77 -0.66 -17.16
C SER A 85 -0.25 -0.87 -17.12
N GLU A 86 0.53 0.11 -16.69
CA GLU A 86 1.98 -0.04 -16.53
C GLU A 86 2.32 -1.10 -15.47
N ALA A 87 1.69 -1.03 -14.29
CA ALA A 87 1.86 -2.00 -13.22
C ALA A 87 1.34 -3.40 -13.63
N ALA A 88 0.19 -3.45 -14.29
CA ALA A 88 -0.42 -4.68 -14.77
C ALA A 88 0.39 -5.36 -15.89
N ALA A 89 1.12 -4.60 -16.70
CA ALA A 89 1.99 -5.15 -17.75
C ALA A 89 3.25 -5.82 -17.20
N TYR A 90 3.71 -5.44 -16.00
CA TYR A 90 4.89 -6.00 -15.34
C TYR A 90 4.56 -6.39 -13.90
N GLN A 91 3.98 -7.57 -13.72
CA GLN A 91 3.48 -8.06 -12.44
C GLN A 91 3.87 -9.50 -12.16
N SER A 92 3.93 -9.85 -10.88
CA SER A 92 4.28 -11.19 -10.41
C SER A 92 3.64 -11.47 -9.05
N GLU A 93 3.54 -12.73 -8.68
CA GLU A 93 3.25 -13.13 -7.30
C GLU A 93 4.46 -12.90 -6.38
N ASP A 94 5.68 -13.01 -6.93
CA ASP A 94 6.92 -12.56 -6.27
C ASP A 94 7.03 -11.04 -6.41
N CYS A 95 6.45 -10.30 -5.47
CA CYS A 95 6.29 -8.85 -5.53
C CYS A 95 6.63 -8.11 -4.23
N LEU A 96 7.10 -8.80 -3.17
CA LEU A 96 7.37 -8.16 -1.88
C LEU A 96 8.71 -7.43 -1.87
N TYR A 97 8.72 -6.31 -2.56
CA TYR A 97 9.87 -5.43 -2.77
C TYR A 97 9.54 -4.00 -2.38
N LEU A 98 10.58 -3.23 -2.09
CA LEU A 98 10.49 -1.80 -1.86
C LEU A 98 11.57 -1.05 -2.64
N ASP A 99 11.32 0.23 -2.87
CA ASP A 99 12.25 1.17 -3.46
C ASP A 99 12.65 2.22 -2.41
N VAL A 100 13.90 2.67 -2.47
CA VAL A 100 14.42 3.74 -1.60
C VAL A 100 15.04 4.83 -2.46
N ALA A 101 14.67 6.08 -2.22
CA ALA A 101 15.32 7.26 -2.78
C ALA A 101 15.81 8.17 -1.65
N THR A 102 17.07 8.59 -1.70
CA THR A 102 17.66 9.46 -0.68
C THR A 102 18.49 10.58 -1.33
N PRO A 103 18.45 11.82 -0.79
CA PRO A 103 19.28 12.90 -1.29
C PRO A 103 20.79 12.60 -1.12
N THR A 104 21.14 11.86 -0.07
CA THR A 104 22.52 11.46 0.22
C THR A 104 22.55 10.30 1.21
N LEU A 105 23.51 9.39 1.05
CA LEU A 105 23.76 8.30 1.97
C LEU A 105 24.45 8.75 3.29
N HIS A 106 25.10 9.92 3.26
CA HIS A 106 25.91 10.42 4.39
C HIS A 106 25.50 11.86 4.75
N PRO A 107 24.26 12.08 5.21
CA PRO A 107 23.83 13.40 5.66
C PRO A 107 24.54 13.80 6.97
N ALA A 108 24.71 15.10 7.19
CA ALA A 108 25.28 15.60 8.44
C ALA A 108 24.41 15.29 9.67
N LYS A 109 23.12 15.12 9.46
CA LYS A 109 22.14 14.62 10.46
C LYS A 109 21.21 13.64 9.76
N PRO A 110 20.75 12.57 10.44
CA PRO A 110 19.79 11.64 9.87
C PRO A 110 18.54 12.37 9.34
N LEU A 111 18.09 11.98 8.15
CA LEU A 111 16.98 12.63 7.45
C LEU A 111 15.65 12.03 7.86
N PRO A 112 14.56 12.80 7.88
CA PRO A 112 13.22 12.25 8.04
C PRO A 112 12.91 11.23 6.92
N VAL A 113 12.16 10.20 7.27
CA VAL A 113 11.78 9.12 6.38
C VAL A 113 10.29 9.20 6.10
N MET A 114 9.90 9.09 4.84
CA MET A 114 8.51 8.93 4.44
C MET A 114 8.32 7.59 3.74
N VAL A 115 7.31 6.83 4.15
CA VAL A 115 7.00 5.50 3.60
C VAL A 115 5.66 5.57 2.92
N TRP A 116 5.66 5.39 1.61
CA TRP A 116 4.47 5.39 0.77
C TRP A 116 3.79 4.02 0.76
N ILE A 117 2.49 4.03 1.01
CA ILE A 117 1.56 2.91 0.87
C ILE A 117 0.59 3.31 -0.25
N HIS A 118 0.68 2.62 -1.40
CA HIS A 118 -0.12 2.98 -2.56
C HIS A 118 -1.61 2.64 -2.39
N GLY A 119 -2.47 3.37 -3.07
CA GLY A 119 -3.91 3.11 -3.16
C GLY A 119 -4.27 2.11 -4.25
N GLY A 120 -5.51 2.20 -4.73
CA GLY A 120 -6.06 1.33 -5.78
C GLY A 120 -6.99 0.26 -5.25
N GLY A 121 -7.76 0.57 -4.20
CA GLY A 121 -8.81 -0.30 -3.66
C GLY A 121 -8.31 -1.61 -3.08
N ASN A 122 -7.04 -1.72 -2.69
CA ASN A 122 -6.38 -2.97 -2.30
C ASN A 122 -6.47 -4.07 -3.37
N ARG A 123 -6.79 -3.70 -4.63
CA ARG A 123 -6.92 -4.59 -5.79
C ARG A 123 -5.89 -4.35 -6.86
N ALA A 124 -5.39 -3.12 -6.97
CA ALA A 124 -4.43 -2.69 -7.99
C ALA A 124 -3.48 -1.64 -7.43
N GLY A 125 -2.46 -1.28 -8.19
CA GLY A 125 -1.46 -0.28 -7.82
C GLY A 125 -0.05 -0.85 -7.75
N GLY A 126 0.88 -0.08 -7.22
CA GLY A 126 2.30 -0.42 -7.16
C GLY A 126 3.14 0.31 -8.21
N GLY A 127 4.35 -0.16 -8.40
CA GLY A 127 5.30 0.45 -9.34
C GLY A 127 6.28 1.42 -8.68
N PRO A 128 7.15 2.07 -9.47
CA PRO A 128 8.24 2.91 -8.96
C PRO A 128 7.76 4.19 -8.28
N GLY A 129 6.52 4.57 -8.50
CA GLY A 129 5.74 5.60 -7.83
C GLY A 129 6.56 6.74 -7.21
N PRO A 130 6.34 7.00 -5.94
CA PRO A 130 6.95 8.11 -5.20
C PRO A 130 8.46 8.10 -5.13
N ALA A 131 9.16 6.99 -5.35
CA ALA A 131 10.63 6.99 -5.35
C ALA A 131 11.21 7.95 -6.39
N ALA A 132 10.45 8.25 -7.46
CA ALA A 132 10.78 9.30 -8.44
C ALA A 132 10.31 10.71 -8.02
N SER A 133 9.60 10.84 -6.89
CA SER A 133 9.01 12.11 -6.45
C SER A 133 10.04 13.18 -6.16
N PRO A 134 9.77 14.45 -6.50
CA PRO A 134 10.64 15.59 -6.16
C PRO A 134 10.71 15.85 -4.63
N ILE A 135 9.88 15.23 -3.80
CA ILE A 135 9.91 15.41 -2.35
C ILE A 135 11.27 15.04 -1.74
N VAL A 136 12.01 14.11 -2.37
CA VAL A 136 13.37 13.72 -1.97
C VAL A 136 14.31 14.92 -1.94
N SER A 137 14.18 15.87 -2.87
CA SER A 137 14.98 17.10 -2.91
C SER A 137 14.72 18.05 -1.73
N ARG A 138 13.66 17.80 -0.95
CA ARG A 138 13.35 18.53 0.29
C ARG A 138 14.06 17.97 1.52
N GLY A 139 15.02 17.07 1.33
CA GLY A 139 15.78 16.48 2.44
C GLY A 139 15.07 15.33 3.14
N VAL A 140 14.31 14.54 2.41
CA VAL A 140 13.56 13.38 2.91
C VAL A 140 14.08 12.10 2.27
N VAL A 141 14.22 11.03 3.03
CA VAL A 141 14.38 9.67 2.48
C VAL A 141 13.00 9.13 2.20
N LEU A 142 12.75 8.75 0.95
CA LEU A 142 11.46 8.23 0.51
C LEU A 142 11.56 6.72 0.27
N VAL A 143 10.61 5.98 0.81
CA VAL A 143 10.45 4.53 0.62
C VAL A 143 9.08 4.27 0.01
N SER A 144 8.98 3.43 -1.01
CA SER A 144 7.71 2.90 -1.51
C SER A 144 7.65 1.40 -1.27
N VAL A 145 6.58 0.91 -0.69
CA VAL A 145 6.40 -0.50 -0.31
C VAL A 145 5.34 -1.13 -1.19
N GLN A 146 5.65 -2.28 -1.80
CA GLN A 146 4.65 -3.12 -2.44
C GLN A 146 4.05 -4.10 -1.43
N TYR A 147 2.80 -4.47 -1.62
CA TYR A 147 2.08 -5.43 -0.78
C TYR A 147 1.09 -6.24 -1.61
N ARG A 148 0.78 -7.45 -1.15
CA ARG A 148 -0.17 -8.33 -1.85
C ARG A 148 -1.55 -7.70 -1.92
N LEU A 149 -2.18 -7.89 -3.07
CA LEU A 149 -3.44 -7.27 -3.46
C LEU A 149 -4.54 -8.32 -3.67
N SER A 150 -5.79 -7.86 -3.74
CA SER A 150 -6.95 -8.65 -4.11
C SER A 150 -7.03 -9.97 -3.29
N ALA A 151 -7.44 -11.07 -3.90
CA ALA A 151 -7.53 -12.36 -3.23
C ALA A 151 -6.19 -12.81 -2.62
N LEU A 152 -5.04 -12.49 -3.22
CA LEU A 152 -3.74 -12.90 -2.69
C LEU A 152 -3.35 -12.14 -1.41
N GLY A 153 -3.87 -10.93 -1.24
CA GLY A 153 -3.63 -10.07 -0.08
C GLY A 153 -4.69 -10.15 1.01
N PHE A 154 -5.94 -10.45 0.65
CA PHE A 154 -7.07 -10.24 1.57
C PHE A 154 -8.08 -11.40 1.64
N LEU A 155 -7.82 -12.54 1.00
CA LEU A 155 -8.72 -13.69 1.07
C LEU A 155 -8.64 -14.39 2.42
N SER A 156 -9.80 -14.54 3.09
CA SER A 156 -9.96 -15.45 4.23
C SER A 156 -10.63 -16.75 3.76
N HIS A 157 -10.30 -17.85 4.39
CA HIS A 157 -10.96 -19.12 4.14
C HIS A 157 -10.76 -20.04 5.36
N PRO A 158 -11.77 -20.84 5.79
CA PRO A 158 -11.65 -21.71 6.98
C PRO A 158 -10.42 -22.62 6.96
N ALA A 159 -10.06 -23.15 5.78
CA ALA A 159 -8.88 -24.00 5.62
C ALA A 159 -7.53 -23.27 5.82
N LEU A 160 -7.50 -21.93 5.79
CA LEU A 160 -6.30 -21.13 6.02
C LEU A 160 -6.10 -20.76 7.50
N GLY A 161 -7.11 -21.02 8.33
CA GLY A 161 -7.10 -20.75 9.77
C GLY A 161 -7.50 -19.35 10.15
N LYS A 162 -7.57 -19.10 11.46
CA LYS A 162 -8.15 -17.88 12.05
C LYS A 162 -7.38 -16.56 11.81
N GLN A 163 -6.23 -16.61 11.17
CA GLN A 163 -5.38 -15.42 10.88
C GLN A 163 -5.26 -15.20 9.37
N SER A 164 -6.31 -15.51 8.63
CA SER A 164 -6.38 -15.27 7.18
C SER A 164 -7.04 -13.93 6.87
N GLY A 165 -6.69 -13.33 5.72
CA GLY A 165 -7.37 -12.16 5.17
C GLY A 165 -6.64 -10.82 5.30
N ASN A 166 -5.57 -10.72 6.07
CA ASN A 166 -4.82 -9.46 6.27
C ASN A 166 -3.37 -9.55 5.78
N TYR A 167 -3.10 -10.37 4.76
CA TYR A 167 -1.72 -10.58 4.29
C TYR A 167 -1.12 -9.29 3.72
N GLY A 168 -1.90 -8.47 3.02
CA GLY A 168 -1.46 -7.17 2.51
C GLY A 168 -1.02 -6.22 3.63
N LEU A 169 -1.79 -6.11 4.71
CA LEU A 169 -1.40 -5.32 5.88
C LEU A 169 -0.16 -5.88 6.59
N MET A 170 -0.03 -7.21 6.66
CA MET A 170 1.16 -7.85 7.22
C MET A 170 2.40 -7.60 6.36
N ASP A 171 2.25 -7.51 5.03
CA ASP A 171 3.34 -7.18 4.10
C ASP A 171 3.82 -5.75 4.31
N GLN A 172 2.90 -4.79 4.47
CA GLN A 172 3.22 -3.40 4.82
C GLN A 172 3.98 -3.34 6.15
N GLN A 173 3.54 -4.08 7.17
CA GLN A 173 4.26 -4.18 8.44
C GLN A 173 5.67 -4.78 8.29
N ALA A 174 5.84 -5.75 7.39
CA ALA A 174 7.17 -6.30 7.10
C ALA A 174 8.06 -5.26 6.42
N GLY A 175 7.52 -4.48 5.48
CA GLY A 175 8.21 -3.33 4.88
C GLY A 175 8.62 -2.28 5.92
N LEU A 176 7.73 -1.95 6.85
CA LEU A 176 8.04 -1.01 7.95
C LEU A 176 9.11 -1.56 8.90
N ARG A 177 9.09 -2.86 9.22
CA ARG A 177 10.19 -3.49 9.99
C ARG A 177 11.51 -3.43 9.24
N TRP A 178 11.49 -3.64 7.91
CA TRP A 178 12.67 -3.46 7.09
C TRP A 178 13.20 -2.02 7.15
N VAL A 179 12.33 -1.02 7.11
CA VAL A 179 12.70 0.40 7.28
C VAL A 179 13.38 0.62 8.63
N GLN A 180 12.80 0.16 9.72
CA GLN A 180 13.39 0.28 11.05
C GLN A 180 14.80 -0.33 11.13
N ALA A 181 15.02 -1.46 10.50
CA ALA A 181 16.28 -2.19 10.54
C ALA A 181 17.37 -1.60 9.62
N ASN A 182 16.99 -0.96 8.50
CA ASN A 182 17.92 -0.66 7.42
C ASN A 182 18.06 0.82 7.06
N ILE A 183 17.04 1.66 7.33
CA ILE A 183 16.96 2.99 6.71
C ILE A 183 18.08 3.95 7.15
N ALA A 184 18.67 3.72 8.32
CA ALA A 184 19.83 4.49 8.77
C ALA A 184 21.03 4.37 7.83
N ARG A 185 21.18 3.21 7.15
CA ARG A 185 22.24 2.97 6.15
C ARG A 185 22.02 3.74 4.85
N PHE A 186 20.79 4.22 4.64
CA PHE A 186 20.39 5.08 3.52
C PHE A 186 20.33 6.57 3.92
N GLY A 187 20.85 6.93 5.10
CA GLY A 187 20.86 8.29 5.62
C GLY A 187 19.57 8.72 6.32
N GLY A 188 18.60 7.84 6.48
CA GLY A 188 17.32 8.10 7.14
C GLY A 188 17.38 7.94 8.67
N ASP A 189 16.44 8.57 9.35
CA ASP A 189 16.25 8.46 10.80
C ASP A 189 15.13 7.44 11.11
N PRO A 190 15.44 6.25 11.61
CA PRO A 190 14.43 5.27 12.00
C PRO A 190 13.51 5.74 13.14
N ALA A 191 13.92 6.77 13.92
CA ALA A 191 13.09 7.39 14.95
C ALA A 191 12.19 8.53 14.42
N ASN A 192 12.22 8.81 13.11
CA ASN A 192 11.42 9.87 12.47
C ASN A 192 10.79 9.38 11.18
N VAL A 193 9.95 8.35 11.26
CA VAL A 193 9.27 7.71 10.14
C VAL A 193 7.83 8.20 10.07
N THR A 194 7.42 8.71 8.91
CA THR A 194 6.04 9.06 8.57
C THR A 194 5.53 8.05 7.54
N ILE A 195 4.41 7.40 7.81
CA ILE A 195 3.69 6.62 6.79
C ILE A 195 2.67 7.51 6.11
N PHE A 196 2.48 7.35 4.81
CA PHE A 196 1.50 8.11 4.07
C PHE A 196 0.94 7.31 2.90
N GLY A 197 -0.29 7.60 2.52
CA GLY A 197 -0.97 6.90 1.45
C GLY A 197 -2.19 7.65 0.95
N GLU A 198 -2.66 7.26 -0.23
CA GLU A 198 -3.83 7.83 -0.87
C GLU A 198 -4.89 6.75 -1.05
N SER A 199 -6.21 7.12 -0.95
CA SER A 199 -7.33 6.22 -1.17
C SER A 199 -7.26 4.98 -0.26
N ALA A 200 -7.28 3.76 -0.80
CA ALA A 200 -7.09 2.54 -0.01
C ALA A 200 -5.73 2.50 0.72
N GLY A 201 -4.68 3.16 0.19
CA GLY A 201 -3.41 3.33 0.89
C GLY A 201 -3.54 4.20 2.13
N ALA A 202 -4.37 5.25 2.10
CA ALA A 202 -4.70 6.07 3.27
C ALA A 202 -5.56 5.27 4.28
N GLN A 203 -6.50 4.45 3.80
CA GLN A 203 -7.21 3.50 4.65
C GLN A 203 -6.23 2.58 5.38
N ASP A 204 -5.27 2.00 4.65
CA ASP A 204 -4.27 1.11 5.23
C ASP A 204 -3.36 1.84 6.22
N VAL A 205 -2.97 3.11 5.96
CA VAL A 205 -2.26 3.97 6.93
C VAL A 205 -3.04 4.04 8.24
N GLY A 206 -4.33 4.35 8.18
CA GLY A 206 -5.19 4.39 9.34
C GLY A 206 -5.31 3.04 10.05
N LEU A 207 -5.45 1.94 9.29
CA LEU A 207 -5.48 0.58 9.85
C LEU A 207 -4.15 0.21 10.52
N GLN A 208 -3.00 0.65 9.98
CA GLN A 208 -1.70 0.46 10.64
C GLN A 208 -1.58 1.25 11.96
N MET A 209 -2.19 2.44 12.05
CA MET A 209 -2.25 3.18 13.32
C MET A 209 -3.00 2.41 14.41
N LEU A 210 -3.99 1.60 14.03
CA LEU A 210 -4.82 0.81 14.93
C LEU A 210 -4.29 -0.60 15.18
N SER A 211 -3.34 -1.07 14.35
CA SER A 211 -2.81 -2.43 14.41
C SER A 211 -1.71 -2.60 15.46
N PRO A 212 -1.85 -3.53 16.43
CA PRO A 212 -0.79 -3.81 17.39
C PRO A 212 0.54 -4.19 16.77
N GLY A 213 0.51 -4.88 15.61
CA GLY A 213 1.69 -5.33 14.88
C GLY A 213 2.53 -4.23 14.22
N ALA A 214 1.97 -3.02 14.11
CA ALA A 214 2.64 -1.85 13.56
C ALA A 214 3.13 -0.86 14.64
N LYS A 215 2.80 -1.11 15.91
CA LYS A 215 3.18 -0.22 17.02
C LYS A 215 4.68 -0.02 17.08
N GLY A 216 5.11 1.26 17.07
CA GLY A 216 6.52 1.66 17.15
C GLY A 216 7.31 1.52 15.83
N LEU A 217 6.67 1.13 14.73
CA LEU A 217 7.31 1.07 13.42
C LEU A 217 7.30 2.41 12.68
N PHE A 218 6.46 3.35 13.09
CA PHE A 218 6.38 4.71 12.57
C PHE A 218 5.95 5.67 13.67
N HIS A 219 6.03 6.99 13.39
CA HIS A 219 5.89 8.05 14.37
C HIS A 219 4.84 9.09 13.99
N LYS A 220 4.48 9.16 12.70
CA LYS A 220 3.53 10.12 12.12
C LYS A 220 2.79 9.47 10.98
N ALA A 221 1.62 9.97 10.66
CA ALA A 221 0.78 9.48 9.57
C ALA A 221 0.20 10.62 8.73
N ILE A 222 -0.01 10.35 7.43
CA ILE A 222 -0.73 11.23 6.51
C ILE A 222 -1.72 10.36 5.74
N GLU A 223 -2.99 10.71 5.81
CA GLU A 223 -4.08 10.04 5.10
C GLU A 223 -4.62 11.00 4.03
N GLU A 224 -4.48 10.61 2.75
CA GLU A 224 -4.88 11.40 1.60
C GLU A 224 -6.11 10.75 0.95
N SER A 225 -7.28 11.42 1.02
CA SER A 225 -8.54 10.93 0.42
C SER A 225 -8.91 9.51 0.87
N GLY A 226 -8.77 9.24 2.17
CA GLY A 226 -9.08 7.96 2.80
C GLY A 226 -8.82 8.01 4.31
N SER A 227 -9.29 7.01 5.04
CA SER A 227 -9.05 6.85 6.48
C SER A 227 -9.31 5.42 6.91
N ALA A 228 -8.99 5.05 8.15
CA ALA A 228 -9.27 3.71 8.68
C ALA A 228 -10.75 3.28 8.54
N GLY A 229 -11.69 4.23 8.57
CA GLY A 229 -13.13 4.02 8.39
C GLY A 229 -13.62 4.26 6.96
N PHE A 230 -12.71 4.46 5.99
CA PHE A 230 -13.08 4.72 4.60
C PHE A 230 -13.66 3.47 3.92
N GLY A 231 -14.72 3.65 3.15
CA GLY A 231 -15.39 2.54 2.45
C GLY A 231 -16.24 1.69 3.38
N LEU A 232 -16.29 0.38 3.12
CA LEU A 232 -17.02 -0.56 3.96
C LEU A 232 -16.25 -0.84 5.26
N PRO A 233 -16.94 -0.96 6.40
CA PRO A 233 -16.30 -1.37 7.63
C PRO A 233 -15.67 -2.76 7.47
N PRO A 234 -14.50 -3.01 8.10
CA PRO A 234 -13.87 -4.32 8.06
C PRO A 234 -14.85 -5.43 8.49
N ARG A 235 -14.91 -6.49 7.68
CA ARG A 235 -15.76 -7.64 8.00
C ARG A 235 -15.23 -8.40 9.21
N SER A 236 -16.12 -9.10 9.90
CA SER A 236 -15.71 -10.20 10.77
C SER A 236 -15.03 -11.30 9.94
N LEU A 237 -14.18 -12.09 10.60
CA LEU A 237 -13.51 -13.22 9.95
C LEU A 237 -14.53 -14.16 9.28
N ALA A 238 -15.62 -14.51 9.95
CA ALA A 238 -16.64 -15.41 9.41
C ALA A 238 -17.32 -14.85 8.14
N GLN A 239 -17.62 -13.55 8.10
CA GLN A 239 -18.16 -12.91 6.90
C GLN A 239 -17.15 -12.94 5.74
N ASN A 240 -15.88 -12.68 6.02
CA ASN A 240 -14.85 -12.70 4.99
C ASN A 240 -14.50 -14.12 4.53
N GLU A 241 -14.61 -15.13 5.41
CA GLU A 241 -14.46 -16.55 5.05
C GLU A 241 -15.55 -17.00 4.07
N ALA A 242 -16.81 -16.57 4.27
CA ALA A 242 -17.89 -16.87 3.33
C ALA A 242 -17.62 -16.29 1.91
N VAL A 243 -17.11 -15.06 1.85
CA VAL A 243 -16.65 -14.44 0.58
C VAL A 243 -15.50 -15.24 -0.02
N GLY A 244 -14.51 -15.61 0.80
CA GLY A 244 -13.35 -16.36 0.34
C GLY A 244 -13.67 -17.77 -0.17
N GLU A 245 -14.64 -18.46 0.45
CA GLU A 245 -15.13 -19.76 -0.06
C GLU A 245 -15.79 -19.61 -1.44
N MET A 246 -16.53 -18.53 -1.66
CA MET A 246 -17.18 -18.23 -2.92
C MET A 246 -16.11 -17.96 -4.02
N ILE A 247 -15.13 -17.12 -3.72
CA ILE A 247 -14.00 -16.83 -4.63
C ILE A 247 -13.22 -18.10 -4.93
N ALA A 248 -12.87 -18.88 -3.91
CA ALA A 248 -12.10 -20.11 -4.08
C ALA A 248 -12.84 -21.11 -5.00
N ARG A 249 -14.16 -21.28 -4.83
CA ARG A 249 -14.99 -22.11 -5.71
C ARG A 249 -15.02 -21.60 -7.13
N ALA A 250 -15.20 -20.31 -7.34
CA ALA A 250 -15.18 -19.69 -8.66
C ALA A 250 -13.81 -19.85 -9.35
N ALA A 251 -12.72 -19.86 -8.57
CA ALA A 251 -11.37 -20.14 -9.04
C ALA A 251 -11.07 -21.63 -9.26
N GLY A 252 -12.04 -22.54 -9.02
CA GLY A 252 -11.92 -23.97 -9.27
C GLY A 252 -11.58 -24.82 -8.04
N ALA A 253 -11.65 -24.29 -6.82
CA ALA A 253 -11.47 -25.08 -5.61
C ALA A 253 -12.61 -26.08 -5.37
N PRO A 254 -12.35 -27.29 -4.82
CA PRO A 254 -13.40 -28.18 -4.38
C PRO A 254 -14.16 -27.60 -3.18
N ALA A 255 -15.39 -28.08 -2.93
CA ALA A 255 -16.29 -27.58 -1.88
C ALA A 255 -15.67 -27.57 -0.47
N HIS A 256 -14.75 -28.49 -0.19
CA HIS A 256 -14.04 -28.61 1.09
C HIS A 256 -12.52 -28.55 0.83
N ALA A 257 -12.08 -27.46 0.20
CA ALA A 257 -10.68 -27.28 -0.16
C ALA A 257 -9.78 -27.24 1.09
N THR A 258 -8.67 -27.96 1.02
CA THR A 258 -7.59 -27.85 2.00
C THR A 258 -6.74 -26.59 1.69
N ALA A 259 -5.95 -26.14 2.65
CA ALA A 259 -5.00 -25.04 2.44
C ALA A 259 -4.02 -25.33 1.30
N ALA A 260 -3.60 -26.58 1.12
CA ALA A 260 -2.70 -26.97 0.01
C ALA A 260 -3.40 -26.83 -1.34
N GLN A 261 -4.66 -27.23 -1.45
CA GLN A 261 -5.45 -27.07 -2.67
C GLN A 261 -5.70 -25.59 -3.00
N LEU A 262 -5.98 -24.75 -2.01
CA LEU A 262 -6.12 -23.30 -2.20
C LEU A 262 -4.80 -22.69 -2.71
N ARG A 263 -3.66 -23.08 -2.16
CA ARG A 263 -2.34 -22.62 -2.60
C ARG A 263 -1.97 -23.10 -4.01
N ALA A 264 -2.52 -24.22 -4.44
CA ALA A 264 -2.29 -24.78 -5.76
C ALA A 264 -3.15 -24.15 -6.87
N LEU A 265 -4.17 -23.36 -6.54
CA LEU A 265 -4.99 -22.66 -7.53
C LEU A 265 -4.13 -21.71 -8.37
N PRO A 266 -4.42 -21.55 -9.67
CA PRO A 266 -3.76 -20.52 -10.47
C PRO A 266 -4.00 -19.14 -9.85
N ALA A 267 -2.94 -18.36 -9.61
CA ALA A 267 -3.06 -17.05 -8.99
C ALA A 267 -3.97 -16.10 -9.80
N LYS A 268 -3.85 -16.15 -11.14
CA LYS A 268 -4.71 -15.37 -12.04
C LYS A 268 -6.18 -15.73 -11.89
N ALA A 269 -6.51 -17.01 -11.76
CA ALA A 269 -7.90 -17.45 -11.56
C ALA A 269 -8.49 -16.92 -10.23
N LEU A 270 -7.67 -16.83 -9.17
CA LEU A 270 -8.07 -16.23 -7.91
C LEU A 270 -8.36 -14.74 -8.04
N ILE A 271 -7.50 -14.01 -8.76
CA ILE A 271 -7.69 -12.57 -9.02
C ILE A 271 -8.95 -12.34 -9.86
N GLU A 272 -9.13 -13.08 -10.95
CA GLU A 272 -10.31 -12.98 -11.83
C GLU A 272 -11.60 -13.36 -11.09
N ALA A 273 -11.59 -14.44 -10.31
CA ALA A 273 -12.72 -14.84 -9.49
C ALA A 273 -13.08 -13.77 -8.45
N ALA A 274 -12.07 -13.09 -7.91
CA ALA A 274 -12.27 -11.99 -7.00
C ALA A 274 -12.96 -10.79 -7.65
N GLU A 275 -12.66 -10.45 -8.89
CA GLU A 275 -13.29 -9.35 -9.62
C GLU A 275 -14.77 -9.60 -9.96
N HIS A 276 -15.14 -10.87 -10.14
CA HIS A 276 -16.48 -11.27 -10.55
C HIS A 276 -17.31 -11.87 -9.42
N ALA A 277 -16.80 -11.82 -8.18
CA ALA A 277 -17.53 -12.38 -7.06
C ALA A 277 -18.79 -11.52 -6.78
N ASP A 278 -19.95 -12.15 -6.94
CA ASP A 278 -21.22 -11.59 -6.51
C ASP A 278 -21.30 -11.72 -4.98
N VAL A 279 -20.97 -10.65 -4.28
CA VAL A 279 -21.01 -10.61 -2.82
C VAL A 279 -22.35 -10.00 -2.40
N PRO A 280 -23.30 -10.81 -1.88
CA PRO A 280 -24.60 -10.29 -1.43
C PRO A 280 -24.42 -9.17 -0.41
N HIS A 281 -25.22 -8.10 -0.54
CA HIS A 281 -25.23 -6.95 0.40
C HIS A 281 -23.98 -6.08 0.41
N LEU A 282 -23.11 -6.17 -0.59
CA LEU A 282 -22.29 -5.06 -0.95
C LEU A 282 -23.22 -4.10 -1.70
N ASP A 283 -23.53 -2.96 -1.07
CA ASP A 283 -24.17 -1.88 -1.78
C ASP A 283 -23.40 -1.69 -3.09
N ASP A 284 -24.11 -1.59 -4.20
CA ASP A 284 -23.62 -1.69 -5.58
C ASP A 284 -22.47 -0.71 -5.91
N ASP A 285 -22.10 0.13 -4.97
CA ASP A 285 -21.21 1.26 -5.13
C ASP A 285 -19.82 1.06 -4.47
N SER A 286 -19.55 -0.10 -3.83
CA SER A 286 -18.25 -0.32 -3.19
C SER A 286 -17.34 -1.22 -4.01
N PHE A 287 -16.33 -0.63 -4.66
CA PHE A 287 -15.25 -1.38 -5.30
C PHE A 287 -14.13 -1.82 -4.33
N ILE A 288 -14.29 -1.57 -3.02
CA ILE A 288 -13.36 -2.05 -1.98
C ILE A 288 -14.01 -3.19 -1.21
N TRP A 289 -14.30 -4.28 -1.87
CA TRP A 289 -15.01 -5.40 -1.23
C TRP A 289 -14.09 -6.51 -0.68
N LEU A 290 -12.85 -6.65 -1.19
CA LEU A 290 -11.78 -7.39 -0.54
C LEU A 290 -10.95 -6.41 0.28
N GLN A 291 -11.27 -6.30 1.54
CA GLN A 291 -10.62 -5.38 2.46
C GLN A 291 -10.13 -6.10 3.71
N ALA A 292 -9.45 -5.35 4.58
CA ALA A 292 -9.02 -5.81 5.87
C ALA A 292 -10.16 -6.46 6.68
N VAL A 293 -9.82 -7.41 7.51
CA VAL A 293 -10.74 -8.18 8.31
C VAL A 293 -10.39 -8.06 9.80
N VAL A 294 -11.41 -8.02 10.67
CA VAL A 294 -11.20 -8.11 12.11
C VAL A 294 -10.88 -9.57 12.46
N ASP A 295 -9.58 -9.88 12.52
CA ASP A 295 -9.03 -11.24 12.75
C ASP A 295 -8.57 -11.47 14.19
N GLY A 296 -8.68 -10.44 15.05
CA GLY A 296 -8.25 -10.46 16.44
C GLY A 296 -6.74 -10.39 16.64
N LYS A 297 -5.95 -10.17 15.58
CA LYS A 297 -4.48 -10.07 15.65
C LYS A 297 -3.93 -8.87 14.89
N VAL A 298 -4.17 -8.77 13.59
CA VAL A 298 -3.77 -7.60 12.78
C VAL A 298 -4.72 -6.46 13.08
N LEU A 299 -6.02 -6.73 13.07
CA LEU A 299 -7.06 -5.85 13.56
C LEU A 299 -7.82 -6.56 14.68
N THR A 300 -7.71 -6.04 15.90
CA THR A 300 -8.32 -6.65 17.08
C THR A 300 -9.81 -6.34 17.23
N GLU A 301 -10.24 -5.24 16.60
CA GLU A 301 -11.63 -4.74 16.61
C GLU A 301 -11.84 -3.81 15.40
N THR A 302 -13.06 -3.30 15.24
CA THR A 302 -13.35 -2.35 14.16
C THR A 302 -12.63 -1.02 14.38
N PRO A 303 -12.35 -0.25 13.31
CA PRO A 303 -11.74 1.06 13.43
C PRO A 303 -12.51 2.00 14.38
N GLU A 304 -13.82 2.02 14.30
CA GLU A 304 -14.67 2.86 15.14
C GLU A 304 -14.49 2.50 16.62
N ALA A 305 -14.47 1.21 16.95
CA ALA A 305 -14.28 0.75 18.33
C ALA A 305 -12.88 1.10 18.86
N SER A 306 -11.85 0.95 18.02
CA SER A 306 -10.48 1.30 18.36
C SER A 306 -10.31 2.81 18.57
N LEU A 307 -10.84 3.63 17.65
CA LEU A 307 -10.78 5.10 17.73
C LEU A 307 -11.56 5.62 18.96
N ALA A 308 -12.73 5.05 19.25
CA ALA A 308 -13.50 5.41 20.44
C ALA A 308 -12.73 5.16 21.75
N LYS A 309 -11.83 4.18 21.77
CA LYS A 309 -10.91 3.90 22.89
C LYS A 309 -9.66 4.78 22.88
N GLY A 310 -9.49 5.60 21.85
CA GLY A 310 -8.33 6.48 21.69
C GLY A 310 -7.07 5.75 21.20
N VAL A 311 -7.21 4.59 20.56
CA VAL A 311 -6.05 3.94 19.92
C VAL A 311 -5.53 4.84 18.80
N GLY A 312 -4.22 4.99 18.70
CA GLY A 312 -3.57 5.83 17.69
C GLY A 312 -3.58 7.34 17.96
N ARG A 313 -4.29 7.84 18.98
CA ARG A 313 -4.43 9.28 19.27
C ARG A 313 -3.11 10.02 19.52
N ASP A 314 -2.07 9.31 19.93
CA ASP A 314 -0.75 9.87 20.21
C ASP A 314 0.14 9.99 18.96
N ILE A 315 -0.35 9.51 17.80
CA ILE A 315 0.34 9.59 16.52
C ILE A 315 -0.12 10.89 15.83
N PRO A 316 0.79 11.86 15.58
CA PRO A 316 0.47 13.03 14.78
C PRO A 316 -0.06 12.62 13.40
N LEU A 317 -1.25 13.12 13.05
CA LEU A 317 -1.96 12.79 11.82
C LEU A 317 -2.25 14.05 11.00
N ILE A 318 -1.96 13.98 9.70
CA ILE A 318 -2.51 14.88 8.70
C ILE A 318 -3.56 14.08 7.92
N LEU A 319 -4.78 14.61 7.87
CA LEU A 319 -5.88 14.04 7.09
C LEU A 319 -6.36 15.10 6.10
N GLY A 320 -6.53 14.71 4.85
CA GLY A 320 -7.00 15.60 3.80
C GLY A 320 -7.76 14.89 2.70
N ILE A 321 -8.61 15.65 2.03
CA ILE A 321 -9.34 15.22 0.84
C ILE A 321 -9.14 16.24 -0.27
N ASN A 322 -9.29 15.83 -1.52
CA ASN A 322 -9.29 16.74 -2.65
C ASN A 322 -10.63 17.50 -2.72
N ARG A 323 -10.62 18.68 -3.34
CA ARG A 323 -11.87 19.42 -3.64
C ARG A 323 -12.77 18.63 -4.61
N LEU A 324 -12.18 17.89 -5.53
CA LEU A 324 -12.86 17.01 -6.46
C LEU A 324 -12.31 15.60 -6.26
N GLU A 325 -13.13 14.70 -5.77
CA GLU A 325 -12.85 13.29 -5.61
C GLU A 325 -13.45 12.47 -6.75
N LEU A 326 -13.16 11.17 -6.80
CA LEU A 326 -13.91 10.26 -7.67
C LEU A 326 -15.38 10.39 -7.34
N GLY A 327 -16.21 10.71 -8.37
CA GLY A 327 -17.64 10.91 -8.18
C GLY A 327 -18.28 9.72 -7.48
N LEU A 328 -19.10 9.99 -6.47
CA LEU A 328 -19.92 8.95 -5.86
C LEU A 328 -20.91 8.45 -6.91
N TYR A 329 -21.04 7.14 -7.03
CA TYR A 329 -22.07 6.55 -7.88
C TYR A 329 -23.44 6.81 -7.24
N GLY A 330 -24.31 7.52 -7.93
CA GLY A 330 -25.65 7.86 -7.46
C GLY A 330 -25.93 9.35 -7.44
N THR A 331 -27.04 9.75 -6.82
CA THR A 331 -27.37 11.16 -6.67
C THR A 331 -26.77 11.71 -5.36
N PRO A 332 -26.44 13.01 -5.31
CA PRO A 332 -25.98 13.67 -4.10
C PRO A 332 -26.89 13.42 -2.88
N GLU A 333 -28.20 13.38 -3.09
CA GLU A 333 -29.18 13.14 -2.03
C GLU A 333 -29.05 11.72 -1.46
N ARG A 334 -28.82 10.71 -2.31
CA ARG A 334 -28.62 9.32 -1.87
C ARG A 334 -27.35 9.20 -1.04
N ALA A 335 -26.25 9.79 -1.51
CA ALA A 335 -24.98 9.77 -0.79
C ALA A 335 -25.09 10.40 0.61
N ILE A 336 -25.78 11.55 0.68
CA ILE A 336 -26.05 12.24 1.97
C ILE A 336 -26.95 11.37 2.87
N ALA A 337 -28.00 10.77 2.31
CA ALA A 337 -28.90 9.93 3.10
C ALA A 337 -28.16 8.71 3.69
N GLN A 338 -27.26 8.09 2.93
CA GLN A 338 -26.46 6.97 3.39
C GLN A 338 -25.40 7.39 4.42
N GLY A 339 -24.68 8.49 4.17
CA GLY A 339 -23.57 8.94 5.03
C GLY A 339 -24.02 9.56 6.35
N PHE A 340 -25.17 10.22 6.38
CA PHE A 340 -25.64 11.00 7.53
C PHE A 340 -26.82 10.37 8.27
N GLY A 341 -27.46 9.33 7.75
CA GLY A 341 -28.56 8.62 8.41
C GLY A 341 -29.65 9.58 8.93
N ASP A 342 -29.95 9.54 10.22
CA ASP A 342 -30.96 10.40 10.87
C ASP A 342 -30.68 11.90 10.73
N ASN A 343 -29.44 12.29 10.44
CA ASN A 343 -29.02 13.67 10.22
C ASN A 343 -29.08 14.10 8.74
N ALA A 344 -29.52 13.23 7.84
CA ALA A 344 -29.52 13.47 6.39
C ALA A 344 -30.27 14.76 6.00
N ALA A 345 -31.40 15.06 6.64
CA ALA A 345 -32.17 16.27 6.35
C ALA A 345 -31.38 17.56 6.66
N ALA A 346 -30.69 17.60 7.79
CA ALA A 346 -29.83 18.72 8.17
C ALA A 346 -28.62 18.84 7.23
N ALA A 347 -28.03 17.72 6.85
CA ALA A 347 -26.93 17.67 5.89
C ALA A 347 -27.38 18.14 4.50
N MET A 348 -28.51 17.68 3.96
CA MET A 348 -29.06 18.17 2.70
C MET A 348 -29.30 19.70 2.71
N GLN A 349 -29.77 20.24 3.82
CA GLN A 349 -29.90 21.67 3.95
C GLN A 349 -28.54 22.39 3.92
N ALA A 350 -27.55 21.86 4.64
CA ALA A 350 -26.19 22.43 4.69
C ALA A 350 -25.49 22.41 3.34
N TYR A 351 -25.74 21.37 2.56
CA TYR A 351 -25.16 21.20 1.19
C TYR A 351 -26.04 21.84 0.08
N GLY A 352 -27.11 22.55 0.43
CA GLY A 352 -27.99 23.22 -0.55
C GLY A 352 -28.82 22.25 -1.40
N LEU A 353 -28.98 21.02 -0.99
CA LEU A 353 -29.74 19.97 -1.68
C LEU A 353 -31.20 19.83 -1.18
N ALA A 354 -31.59 20.61 -0.21
CA ALA A 354 -33.01 20.63 0.24
C ALA A 354 -33.93 21.13 -0.90
N PRO A 355 -35.22 20.74 -0.94
CA PRO A 355 -36.17 21.22 -1.93
C PRO A 355 -36.17 22.73 -2.03
N GLY A 356 -35.91 23.28 -3.23
CA GLY A 356 -35.78 24.72 -3.47
C GLY A 356 -34.41 25.34 -3.16
N GLY A 357 -33.44 24.52 -2.70
CA GLY A 357 -32.03 24.91 -2.57
C GLY A 357 -31.33 24.98 -3.90
N THR A 358 -30.26 25.75 -3.98
CA THR A 358 -29.33 25.72 -5.15
C THR A 358 -28.05 25.08 -4.68
N PRO A 359 -27.72 23.87 -5.18
CA PRO A 359 -26.42 23.24 -4.87
C PRO A 359 -25.29 24.16 -5.31
N PRO A 360 -24.20 24.25 -4.54
CA PRO A 360 -22.99 24.94 -4.99
C PRO A 360 -22.56 24.38 -6.36
N ALA A 361 -22.13 25.26 -7.28
CA ALA A 361 -21.74 24.87 -8.64
C ALA A 361 -20.55 23.88 -8.68
N ASP A 362 -19.88 23.72 -7.56
CA ASP A 362 -18.72 22.87 -7.34
C ASP A 362 -19.00 21.72 -6.36
N LEU A 363 -20.27 21.46 -6.05
CA LEU A 363 -20.66 20.28 -5.30
C LEU A 363 -20.53 19.05 -6.21
N ALA A 364 -19.33 18.48 -6.24
CA ALA A 364 -19.10 17.17 -6.81
C ALA A 364 -19.20 16.16 -5.64
N LEU A 365 -20.27 15.40 -5.64
CA LEU A 365 -20.48 14.27 -4.74
C LEU A 365 -20.20 12.97 -5.50
#